data_665e3d1e997517879885f26a3efb8c28
#
_entry.id   665e3d1e997517879885f26a3efb8c28
#
_cell.length_a   1.000
_cell.length_b   1.000
_cell.length_c   1.000
_cell.angle_alpha   90.00
_cell.angle_beta   90.00
_cell.angle_gamma   90.00
#
_symmetry.space_group_name_H-M   'P 1'
#
loop_
_entity.id
_entity.type
_entity.pdbx_description
1 polymer ?
#
loop_
_entity_poly.entity_id
_entity_poly.type
_entity_poly.pdbx_seq_one_letter_code
_entity_poly.pdbx_strand_id
1 'polypeptide(L)'
;MDKNTAKITEIRNLCQEKQIRMIDFKMTDIDGRWRHITIPVERFCEDTFTYGIGFDGSNYGYAPIEKSDMVFLPDPATAYVDPFASVPTLTMCGNVCTIGQDGNRPFDQYPKNVSLRAVEYMKESGIADRMVIGPEFEFYLFDSARFEVTPRQCGYRIDTRQADWNHS
;
A
#
# COMPACT_ATOMS: atom_id res chain seq x y z
N MET A 1 5.85 -5.20 -27.69
CA MET A 1 4.94 -5.29 -26.52
C MET A 1 5.52 -4.40 -25.45
N ASP A 2 4.78 -3.42 -25.01
CA ASP A 2 5.23 -2.54 -23.92
C ASP A 2 5.49 -3.38 -22.66
N LYS A 3 6.56 -3.05 -21.92
CA LYS A 3 6.94 -3.79 -20.69
C LYS A 3 5.78 -3.88 -19.67
N ASN A 4 4.91 -2.88 -19.63
CA ASN A 4 3.73 -2.88 -18.78
C ASN A 4 2.68 -3.90 -19.23
N THR A 5 2.40 -4.02 -20.52
CA THR A 5 1.42 -4.98 -21.04
C THR A 5 1.83 -6.43 -20.73
N ALA A 6 3.13 -6.75 -20.86
CA ALA A 6 3.64 -8.07 -20.51
C ALA A 6 3.44 -8.37 -19.01
N LYS A 7 3.73 -7.39 -18.15
CA LYS A 7 3.57 -7.54 -16.69
C LYS A 7 2.12 -7.68 -16.25
N ILE A 8 1.20 -6.94 -16.87
CA ILE A 8 -0.24 -7.07 -16.61
C ILE A 8 -0.74 -8.48 -16.97
N THR A 9 -0.27 -9.03 -18.08
CA THR A 9 -0.59 -10.41 -18.47
C THR A 9 -0.07 -11.44 -17.47
N GLU A 10 1.17 -11.25 -16.97
CA GLU A 10 1.72 -12.10 -15.91
C GLU A 10 0.86 -12.05 -14.63
N ILE A 11 0.43 -10.85 -14.23
CA ILE A 11 -0.42 -10.67 -13.04
C ILE A 11 -1.77 -11.38 -13.22
N ARG A 12 -2.39 -11.29 -14.39
CA ARG A 12 -3.64 -12.02 -14.68
C ARG A 12 -3.46 -13.53 -14.58
N ASN A 13 -2.39 -14.05 -15.16
CA ASN A 13 -2.06 -15.47 -15.09
C ASN A 13 -1.82 -15.90 -13.63
N LEU A 14 -1.10 -15.10 -12.86
CA LEU A 14 -0.88 -15.33 -11.44
C LEU A 14 -2.19 -15.36 -10.65
N CYS A 15 -3.12 -14.42 -10.95
CA CYS A 15 -4.44 -14.40 -10.31
C CYS A 15 -5.21 -15.70 -10.57
N GLN A 16 -5.16 -16.23 -11.78
CA GLN A 16 -5.81 -17.49 -12.14
C GLN A 16 -5.13 -18.69 -11.47
N GLU A 17 -3.80 -18.79 -11.55
CA GLU A 17 -3.02 -19.88 -10.96
C GLU A 17 -3.22 -19.97 -9.43
N LYS A 18 -3.18 -18.84 -8.76
CA LYS A 18 -3.30 -18.75 -7.28
C LYS A 18 -4.75 -18.61 -6.81
N GLN A 19 -5.72 -18.68 -7.71
CA GLN A 19 -7.14 -18.53 -7.39
C GLN A 19 -7.41 -17.27 -6.56
N ILE A 20 -6.77 -16.15 -6.94
CA ILE A 20 -6.92 -14.87 -6.26
C ILE A 20 -8.38 -14.42 -6.33
N ARG A 21 -8.90 -13.95 -5.20
CA ARG A 21 -10.26 -13.45 -5.06
C ARG A 21 -10.32 -11.95 -4.81
N MET A 22 -9.29 -11.38 -4.21
CA MET A 22 -9.23 -9.97 -3.86
C MET A 22 -7.93 -9.35 -4.38
N ILE A 23 -8.02 -8.11 -4.82
CA ILE A 23 -6.86 -7.27 -5.17
C ILE A 23 -6.78 -6.16 -4.14
N ASP A 24 -5.63 -6.04 -3.49
CA ASP A 24 -5.38 -5.07 -2.43
C ASP A 24 -4.32 -4.05 -2.87
N PHE A 25 -4.66 -2.77 -2.82
CA PHE A 25 -3.77 -1.67 -3.20
C PHE A 25 -3.27 -0.98 -1.95
N LYS A 26 -1.97 -1.14 -1.64
CA LYS A 26 -1.35 -0.58 -0.44
C LYS A 26 -0.68 0.75 -0.70
N MET A 27 -0.93 1.70 0.19
CA MET A 27 -0.33 3.03 0.20
C MET A 27 0.00 3.44 1.64
N THR A 28 0.86 4.42 1.82
CA THR A 28 1.16 5.01 3.13
C THR A 28 0.42 6.33 3.30
N ASP A 29 -0.21 6.56 4.45
CA ASP A 29 -0.74 7.89 4.78
C ASP A 29 0.40 8.87 5.15
N ILE A 30 0.04 10.11 5.47
CA ILE A 30 1.04 11.15 5.84
C ILE A 30 1.81 10.77 7.12
N ASP A 31 1.19 10.03 8.02
CA ASP A 31 1.83 9.56 9.26
C ASP A 31 2.71 8.31 9.04
N GLY A 32 2.82 7.81 7.80
CA GLY A 32 3.61 6.62 7.46
C GLY A 32 2.90 5.30 7.74
N ARG A 33 1.60 5.31 8.06
CA ARG A 33 0.84 4.08 8.29
C ARG A 33 0.43 3.44 6.97
N TRP A 34 0.43 2.11 6.92
CA TRP A 34 -0.16 1.38 5.81
C TRP A 34 -1.68 1.58 5.76
N ARG A 35 -2.14 1.98 4.60
CA ARG A 35 -3.54 2.06 4.22
C ARG A 35 -3.77 1.24 2.97
N HIS A 36 -5.01 0.86 2.70
CA HIS A 36 -5.30 0.06 1.54
C HIS A 36 -6.71 0.29 1.00
N ILE A 37 -6.88 -0.09 -0.27
CA ILE A 37 -8.16 -0.17 -0.97
C ILE A 37 -8.23 -1.58 -1.54
N THR A 38 -9.32 -2.29 -1.27
CA THR A 38 -9.49 -3.66 -1.74
C THR A 38 -10.65 -3.74 -2.73
N ILE A 39 -10.46 -4.43 -3.85
CA ILE A 39 -11.49 -4.72 -4.82
C ILE A 39 -11.59 -6.23 -5.09
N PRO A 40 -12.78 -6.75 -5.49
CA PRO A 40 -12.89 -8.11 -6.00
C PRO A 40 -12.06 -8.28 -7.28
N VAL A 41 -11.49 -9.47 -7.49
CA VAL A 41 -10.64 -9.75 -8.68
C VAL A 41 -11.41 -9.56 -9.99
N GLU A 42 -12.71 -9.74 -9.99
CA GLU A 42 -13.59 -9.55 -11.17
C GLU A 42 -13.62 -8.09 -11.67
N ARG A 43 -13.32 -7.14 -10.78
CA ARG A 43 -13.23 -5.70 -11.12
C ARG A 43 -11.83 -5.28 -11.57
N PHE A 44 -10.86 -6.18 -11.46
CA PHE A 44 -9.48 -5.90 -11.83
C PHE A 44 -9.28 -6.07 -13.35
N CYS A 45 -8.95 -5.01 -14.03
CA CYS A 45 -8.77 -4.97 -15.49
C CYS A 45 -7.60 -4.05 -15.90
N GLU A 46 -7.33 -3.94 -17.18
CA GLU A 46 -6.27 -3.06 -17.71
C GLU A 46 -6.49 -1.59 -17.38
N ASP A 47 -7.74 -1.16 -17.33
CA ASP A 47 -8.12 0.20 -16.98
C ASP A 47 -7.68 0.56 -15.55
N THR A 48 -7.56 -0.42 -14.66
CA THR A 48 -7.01 -0.24 -13.32
C THR A 48 -5.59 0.33 -13.34
N PHE A 49 -4.78 -0.04 -14.32
CA PHE A 49 -3.42 0.48 -14.48
C PHE A 49 -3.36 1.79 -15.26
N THR A 50 -4.33 2.04 -16.11
CA THR A 50 -4.38 3.24 -16.96
C THR A 50 -5.02 4.41 -16.23
N TYR A 51 -6.17 4.18 -15.60
CA TYR A 51 -6.98 5.23 -14.97
C TYR A 51 -6.87 5.19 -13.43
N GLY A 52 -6.42 4.06 -12.88
CA GLY A 52 -6.28 3.86 -11.45
C GLY A 52 -7.60 3.58 -10.73
N ILE A 53 -7.53 3.67 -9.41
CA ILE A 53 -8.66 3.50 -8.49
C ILE A 53 -8.91 4.82 -7.78
N GLY A 54 -10.12 5.38 -7.99
CA GLY A 54 -10.56 6.59 -7.30
C GLY A 54 -10.78 6.35 -5.81
N PHE A 55 -10.38 7.30 -4.98
CA PHE A 55 -10.59 7.24 -3.55
C PHE A 55 -10.63 8.66 -2.93
N ASP A 56 -11.17 8.74 -1.72
CA ASP A 56 -11.22 9.98 -0.93
C ASP A 56 -9.92 10.14 -0.11
N GLY A 57 -9.05 11.05 -0.54
CA GLY A 57 -7.77 11.34 0.10
C GLY A 57 -7.88 11.98 1.49
N SER A 58 -9.05 12.53 1.87
CA SER A 58 -9.24 13.10 3.21
C SER A 58 -9.17 12.04 4.30
N ASN A 59 -9.57 10.80 4.00
CA ASN A 59 -9.49 9.67 4.92
C ASN A 59 -8.04 9.26 5.26
N TYR A 60 -7.08 9.74 4.48
CA TYR A 60 -5.65 9.41 4.62
C TYR A 60 -4.81 10.62 5.02
N GLY A 61 -5.46 11.76 5.30
CA GLY A 61 -4.79 13.01 5.66
C GLY A 61 -4.11 13.74 4.49
N TYR A 62 -4.37 13.32 3.24
CA TYR A 62 -3.71 13.93 2.07
C TYR A 62 -4.28 15.30 1.70
N ALA A 63 -5.59 15.48 1.86
CA ALA A 63 -6.26 16.70 1.44
C ALA A 63 -7.49 17.01 2.31
N PRO A 64 -7.96 18.26 2.35
CA PRO A 64 -9.25 18.60 2.92
C PRO A 64 -10.39 18.03 2.04
N ILE A 65 -11.57 17.83 2.63
CA ILE A 65 -12.72 17.18 1.99
C ILE A 65 -13.09 17.82 0.64
N GLU A 66 -12.96 19.14 0.52
CA GLU A 66 -13.33 19.90 -0.69
C GLU A 66 -12.40 19.63 -1.90
N LYS A 67 -11.26 18.97 -1.68
CA LYS A 67 -10.25 18.65 -2.70
C LYS A 67 -9.71 17.24 -2.56
N SER A 68 -10.52 16.32 -2.05
CA SER A 68 -10.09 15.00 -1.62
C SER A 68 -10.17 13.92 -2.70
N ASP A 69 -10.75 14.22 -3.85
CA ASP A 69 -10.80 13.27 -4.97
C ASP A 69 -9.41 12.99 -5.51
N MET A 70 -8.94 11.78 -5.29
CA MET A 70 -7.62 11.29 -5.69
C MET A 70 -7.71 9.96 -6.41
N VAL A 71 -6.62 9.59 -7.08
CA VAL A 71 -6.48 8.33 -7.80
C VAL A 71 -5.24 7.61 -7.32
N PHE A 72 -5.39 6.32 -7.04
CA PHE A 72 -4.28 5.41 -6.84
C PHE A 72 -3.94 4.71 -8.16
N LEU A 73 -2.71 4.85 -8.62
CA LEU A 73 -2.17 4.18 -9.79
C LEU A 73 -1.29 3.01 -9.36
N PRO A 74 -1.73 1.74 -9.54
CA PRO A 74 -0.95 0.57 -9.14
C PRO A 74 0.33 0.44 -9.95
N ASP A 75 1.39 -0.02 -9.28
CA ASP A 75 2.65 -0.39 -9.92
C ASP A 75 2.71 -1.92 -10.09
N PRO A 76 2.56 -2.45 -11.31
CA PRO A 76 2.55 -3.89 -11.55
C PRO A 76 3.86 -4.59 -11.14
N ALA A 77 4.97 -3.85 -11.04
CA ALA A 77 6.24 -4.41 -10.61
C ALA A 77 6.29 -4.79 -9.13
N THR A 78 5.34 -4.26 -8.33
CA THR A 78 5.24 -4.49 -6.89
C THR A 78 4.28 -5.60 -6.50
N ALA A 79 3.68 -6.30 -7.49
CA ALA A 79 2.65 -7.31 -7.24
C ALA A 79 3.20 -8.54 -6.51
N TYR A 80 2.53 -8.96 -5.45
CA TYR A 80 2.82 -10.21 -4.74
C TYR A 80 1.54 -10.81 -4.14
N VAL A 81 1.54 -12.13 -3.92
CA VAL A 81 0.46 -12.81 -3.20
C VAL A 81 0.66 -12.56 -1.71
N ASP A 82 -0.35 -12.00 -1.04
CA ASP A 82 -0.26 -11.70 0.39
C ASP A 82 -0.34 -12.99 1.22
N PRO A 83 0.74 -13.35 1.94
CA PRO A 83 0.77 -14.60 2.70
C PRO A 83 -0.06 -14.55 4.00
N PHE A 84 -0.50 -13.37 4.43
CA PHE A 84 -1.23 -13.17 5.69
C PHE A 84 -2.73 -12.97 5.49
N ALA A 85 -3.18 -12.79 4.25
CA ALA A 85 -4.60 -12.62 3.96
C ALA A 85 -5.36 -13.93 4.14
N SER A 86 -6.50 -13.91 4.85
CA SER A 86 -7.38 -15.07 5.04
C SER A 86 -8.10 -15.51 3.76
N VAL A 87 -8.24 -14.59 2.81
CA VAL A 87 -8.78 -14.84 1.46
C VAL A 87 -7.62 -14.67 0.47
N PRO A 88 -7.45 -15.54 -0.55
CA PRO A 88 -6.40 -15.38 -1.53
C PRO A 88 -6.40 -13.98 -2.14
N THR A 89 -5.38 -13.19 -1.82
CA THR A 89 -5.28 -11.77 -2.15
C THR A 89 -3.97 -11.49 -2.87
N LEU A 90 -4.04 -10.75 -3.97
CA LEU A 90 -2.88 -10.16 -4.61
C LEU A 90 -2.75 -8.71 -4.15
N THR A 91 -1.59 -8.35 -3.65
CA THR A 91 -1.30 -7.00 -3.17
C THR A 91 -0.37 -6.27 -4.14
N MET A 92 -0.62 -4.99 -4.35
CA MET A 92 0.24 -4.08 -5.11
C MET A 92 0.39 -2.75 -4.38
N CYS A 93 1.60 -2.18 -4.43
CA CYS A 93 1.84 -0.79 -4.11
C CYS A 93 1.68 0.07 -5.36
N GLY A 94 1.68 1.40 -5.21
CA GLY A 94 1.52 2.29 -6.35
C GLY A 94 1.79 3.74 -5.98
N ASN A 95 1.28 4.64 -6.81
CA ASN A 95 1.38 6.07 -6.64
C ASN A 95 0.02 6.68 -6.36
N VAL A 96 0.02 7.69 -5.48
CA VAL A 96 -1.14 8.55 -5.26
C VAL A 96 -1.03 9.77 -6.17
N CYS A 97 -2.11 10.07 -6.87
CA CYS A 97 -2.21 11.16 -7.82
C CYS A 97 -3.42 12.05 -7.53
N THR A 98 -3.29 13.33 -7.82
CA THR A 98 -4.40 14.27 -7.94
C THR A 98 -4.99 14.23 -9.34
N ILE A 99 -6.29 14.50 -9.45
CA ILE A 99 -7.01 14.57 -10.72
C ILE A 99 -6.87 16.00 -11.26
N GLY A 100 -6.33 16.15 -12.46
CA GLY A 100 -6.19 17.44 -13.15
C GLY A 100 -6.93 17.46 -14.49
N GLN A 101 -7.14 18.66 -15.04
CA GLN A 101 -7.77 18.83 -16.36
C GLN A 101 -6.97 18.13 -17.48
N ASP A 102 -5.65 18.09 -17.35
CA ASP A 102 -4.72 17.48 -18.30
C ASP A 102 -4.34 16.04 -17.95
N GLY A 103 -5.08 15.40 -17.03
CA GLY A 103 -4.82 14.06 -16.54
C GLY A 103 -4.31 14.01 -15.10
N ASN A 104 -3.99 12.80 -14.65
CA ASN A 104 -3.54 12.54 -13.28
C ASN A 104 -2.10 13.03 -13.09
N ARG A 105 -1.84 13.72 -11.97
CA ARG A 105 -0.49 14.18 -11.59
C ARG A 105 -0.08 13.56 -10.26
N PRO A 106 1.18 13.14 -10.10
CA PRO A 106 1.66 12.65 -8.80
C PRO A 106 1.35 13.65 -7.68
N PHE A 107 0.79 13.15 -6.58
CA PHE A 107 0.53 13.98 -5.41
C PHE A 107 1.85 14.28 -4.69
N ASP A 108 2.22 15.55 -4.63
CA ASP A 108 3.55 16.00 -4.18
C ASP A 108 3.88 15.62 -2.73
N GLN A 109 2.87 15.56 -1.86
CA GLN A 109 3.05 15.26 -0.43
C GLN A 109 2.96 13.76 -0.13
N TYR A 110 2.68 12.91 -1.13
CA TYR A 110 2.69 11.47 -0.91
C TYR A 110 4.11 11.01 -0.55
N PRO A 111 4.32 10.29 0.57
CA PRO A 111 5.65 9.95 1.06
C PRO A 111 6.56 9.27 0.03
N LYS A 112 6.03 8.35 -0.77
CA LYS A 112 6.77 7.72 -1.88
C LYS A 112 7.21 8.75 -2.93
N ASN A 113 6.34 9.71 -3.30
CA ASN A 113 6.67 10.73 -4.30
C ASN A 113 7.73 11.71 -3.76
N VAL A 114 7.71 12.02 -2.47
CA VAL A 114 8.75 12.80 -1.81
C VAL A 114 10.11 12.09 -1.91
N SER A 115 10.13 10.78 -1.60
CA SER A 115 11.35 9.96 -1.69
C SER A 115 11.89 9.86 -3.12
N LEU A 116 11.01 9.71 -4.12
CA LEU A 116 11.40 9.67 -5.53
C LEU A 116 12.06 10.99 -5.96
N ARG A 117 11.46 12.13 -5.62
CA ARG A 117 12.07 13.46 -5.92
C ARG A 117 13.40 13.67 -5.21
N ALA A 118 13.54 13.18 -3.99
CA ALA A 118 14.80 13.25 -3.28
C ALA A 118 15.92 12.45 -3.99
N VAL A 119 15.58 11.26 -4.52
CA VAL A 119 16.52 10.45 -5.31
C VAL A 119 16.88 11.12 -6.64
N GLU A 120 15.91 11.72 -7.31
CA GLU A 120 16.13 12.49 -8.55
C GLU A 120 17.06 13.67 -8.29
N TYR A 121 16.76 14.49 -7.28
CA TYR A 121 17.61 15.62 -6.88
C TYR A 121 19.04 15.20 -6.52
N MET A 122 19.21 14.09 -5.80
CA MET A 122 20.52 13.55 -5.47
C MET A 122 21.34 13.24 -6.74
N LYS A 123 20.72 12.65 -7.75
CA LYS A 123 21.35 12.33 -9.04
C LYS A 123 21.67 13.60 -9.84
N GLU A 124 20.71 14.50 -9.98
CA GLU A 124 20.86 15.75 -10.73
C GLU A 124 21.92 16.68 -10.14
N SER A 125 22.00 16.72 -8.80
CA SER A 125 23.04 17.50 -8.10
C SER A 125 24.43 16.88 -8.17
N GLY A 126 24.57 15.65 -8.69
CA GLY A 126 25.84 14.94 -8.79
C GLY A 126 26.41 14.45 -7.45
N ILE A 127 25.63 14.50 -6.36
CA ILE A 127 26.08 14.05 -5.03
C ILE A 127 26.29 12.53 -5.02
N ALA A 128 25.33 11.76 -5.58
CA ALA A 128 25.41 10.32 -5.69
C ALA A 128 24.46 9.79 -6.78
N ASP A 129 24.73 8.59 -7.28
CA ASP A 129 23.90 7.89 -8.26
C ASP A 129 22.87 6.93 -7.62
N ARG A 130 23.09 6.56 -6.36
CA ARG A 130 22.20 5.67 -5.59
C ARG A 130 22.29 5.94 -4.09
N MET A 131 21.19 5.62 -3.40
CA MET A 131 21.10 5.60 -1.95
C MET A 131 21.04 4.14 -1.47
N VAL A 132 21.82 3.80 -0.46
CA VAL A 132 21.79 2.50 0.23
C VAL A 132 21.18 2.71 1.60
N ILE A 133 20.14 1.94 1.92
CA ILE A 133 19.41 2.02 3.17
C ILE A 133 19.45 0.65 3.85
N GLY A 134 19.70 0.64 5.15
CA GLY A 134 19.64 -0.54 6.01
C GLY A 134 18.48 -0.41 7.00
N PRO A 135 17.25 -0.86 6.67
CA PRO A 135 16.14 -0.80 7.59
C PRO A 135 16.30 -1.81 8.73
N GLU A 136 15.91 -1.40 9.94
CA GLU A 136 15.79 -2.27 11.11
C GLU A 136 14.32 -2.45 11.43
N PHE A 137 13.84 -3.70 11.34
CA PHE A 137 12.44 -4.03 11.63
C PHE A 137 12.31 -4.50 13.08
N GLU A 138 11.54 -3.78 13.88
CA GLU A 138 11.26 -4.13 15.27
C GLU A 138 9.81 -4.61 15.41
N PHE A 139 9.59 -5.70 16.13
CA PHE A 139 8.26 -6.26 16.34
C PHE A 139 8.22 -7.11 17.63
N TYR A 140 6.99 -7.33 18.12
CA TYR A 140 6.73 -8.20 19.24
C TYR A 140 6.10 -9.51 18.79
N LEU A 141 6.50 -10.63 19.42
CA LEU A 141 5.87 -11.92 19.27
C LEU A 141 5.01 -12.22 20.50
N PHE A 142 3.76 -12.58 20.27
CA PHE A 142 2.83 -12.94 21.35
C PHE A 142 2.37 -14.38 21.19
N ASP A 143 2.24 -15.11 22.31
CA ASP A 143 1.58 -16.42 22.35
C ASP A 143 0.06 -16.26 22.24
N SER A 144 -0.49 -15.15 22.72
CA SER A 144 -1.88 -14.77 22.50
C SER A 144 -2.08 -13.26 22.41
N ALA A 145 -2.98 -12.84 21.55
CA ALA A 145 -3.47 -11.47 21.46
C ALA A 145 -4.99 -11.49 21.30
N ARG A 146 -5.69 -10.76 22.16
CA ARG A 146 -7.14 -10.60 22.13
C ARG A 146 -7.48 -9.12 22.20
N PHE A 147 -8.49 -8.71 21.47
CA PHE A 147 -9.05 -7.37 21.57
C PHE A 147 -10.58 -7.43 21.59
N GLU A 148 -11.18 -6.45 22.21
CA GLU A 148 -12.61 -6.26 22.25
C GLU A 148 -12.92 -4.80 21.99
N VAL A 149 -13.83 -4.56 21.04
CA VAL A 149 -14.33 -3.23 20.70
C VAL A 149 -15.84 -3.33 20.58
N THR A 150 -16.54 -2.80 21.58
CA THR A 150 -18.00 -2.75 21.65
C THR A 150 -18.42 -1.32 22.01
N PRO A 151 -19.70 -0.94 21.89
CA PRO A 151 -20.17 0.38 22.33
C PRO A 151 -19.96 0.65 23.83
N ARG A 152 -19.69 -0.40 24.63
CA ARG A 152 -19.57 -0.30 26.09
C ARG A 152 -18.14 -0.52 26.59
N GLN A 153 -17.30 -1.17 25.77
CA GLN A 153 -15.97 -1.61 26.21
C GLN A 153 -14.99 -1.58 25.05
N CYS A 154 -13.80 -1.07 25.32
CA CYS A 154 -12.66 -1.16 24.44
C CYS A 154 -11.44 -1.61 25.23
N GLY A 155 -10.74 -2.62 24.76
CA GLY A 155 -9.54 -3.10 25.43
C GLY A 155 -8.80 -4.15 24.62
N TYR A 156 -7.59 -4.47 25.08
CA TYR A 156 -6.81 -5.57 24.53
C TYR A 156 -6.12 -6.33 25.68
N ARG A 157 -5.80 -7.58 25.42
CA ARG A 157 -4.97 -8.42 26.28
C ARG A 157 -3.96 -9.15 25.40
N ILE A 158 -2.70 -9.04 25.76
CA ILE A 158 -1.59 -9.75 25.14
C ILE A 158 -0.91 -10.63 26.18
N ASP A 159 -0.35 -11.74 25.75
CA ASP A 159 0.44 -12.62 26.60
C ASP A 159 1.56 -13.30 25.81
N THR A 160 2.68 -13.52 26.48
CA THR A 160 3.84 -14.25 25.97
C THR A 160 4.60 -14.89 27.10
N ARG A 161 5.14 -16.07 26.89
CA ARG A 161 5.96 -16.79 27.88
C ARG A 161 7.21 -16.03 28.32
N GLN A 162 7.67 -15.10 27.50
CA GLN A 162 8.87 -14.28 27.77
C GLN A 162 8.55 -12.97 28.48
N ALA A 163 7.29 -12.67 28.77
CA ALA A 163 6.91 -11.45 29.45
C ALA A 163 7.30 -11.49 30.94
N ASP A 164 7.75 -10.35 31.47
CA ASP A 164 8.19 -10.20 32.84
C ASP A 164 7.13 -10.61 33.87
N TRP A 165 5.83 -10.39 33.54
CA TRP A 165 4.73 -10.80 34.43
C TRP A 165 4.49 -12.32 34.49
N ASN A 166 5.15 -13.11 33.63
CA ASN A 166 5.10 -14.57 33.62
C ASN A 166 6.32 -15.23 34.32
N HIS A 167 7.27 -14.45 34.77
CA HIS A 167 8.41 -14.91 35.57
C HIS A 167 8.12 -14.66 37.03
N SER A 168 8.01 -15.74 37.80
CA SER A 168 7.91 -15.71 39.28
C SER A 168 9.31 -15.76 39.91
#